data_28d2b13b6a6430b3f04e60f4ef526260
#
_entry.id   28d2b13b6a6430b3f04e60f4ef526260
#
_cell.length_a   1.000
_cell.length_b   1.000
_cell.length_c   1.000
_cell.angle_alpha   90.00
_cell.angle_beta   90.00
_cell.angle_gamma   90.00
#
_symmetry.space_group_name_H-M   'P 1'
#
loop_
_entity.id
_entity.type
_entity.pdbx_description
1 polymer ?
#
loop_
_entity_poly.entity_id
_entity_poly.type
_entity_poly.pdbx_seq_one_letter_code
_entity_poly.pdbx_strand_id
1 'polypeptide(L)'
;RTSEFMLYSGAAALEGVPSVLLSGDKALCDESRELVPGLHTVWTKDARGVTVITKTPAEVRDELRAAAEQAVRDRKNIALPKLDEHYELEINFKDHTQAYRVSFFPGMEQKNAQTVVMHTDKLFDVLRALRFVL
;
A
#
# COMPACT_ATOMS: atom_id res chain seq x y z
N ARG A 1 7.42 -4.86 -5.86
CA ARG A 1 6.04 -5.28 -5.50
C ARG A 1 5.49 -4.28 -4.50
N THR A 2 4.27 -3.80 -4.68
CA THR A 2 3.66 -2.82 -3.80
C THR A 2 2.35 -3.33 -3.24
N SER A 3 1.95 -2.81 -2.08
CA SER A 3 0.63 -3.00 -1.48
C SER A 3 -0.17 -1.69 -1.53
N GLU A 4 -1.48 -1.81 -1.38
CA GLU A 4 -2.36 -0.64 -1.27
C GLU A 4 -1.95 0.25 -0.08
N PHE A 5 -1.54 -0.35 1.03
CA PHE A 5 -1.02 0.38 2.18
C PHE A 5 0.22 1.23 1.84
N MET A 6 1.19 0.67 1.09
CA MET A 6 2.37 1.44 0.64
C MET A 6 1.98 2.68 -0.15
N LEU A 7 1.05 2.53 -1.10
CA LEU A 7 0.60 3.63 -1.95
C LEU A 7 -0.08 4.73 -1.14
N TYR A 8 -1.02 4.37 -0.26
CA TYR A 8 -1.76 5.37 0.52
C TYR A 8 -0.98 5.96 1.68
N SER A 9 -0.11 5.18 2.34
CA SER A 9 0.81 5.74 3.35
C SER A 9 1.83 6.68 2.72
N GLY A 10 2.31 6.37 1.52
CA GLY A 10 3.15 7.28 0.73
C GLY A 10 2.40 8.56 0.33
N ALA A 11 1.13 8.43 -0.11
CA ALA A 11 0.29 9.59 -0.41
C ALA A 11 0.07 10.50 0.81
N ALA A 12 -0.17 9.91 2.00
CA ALA A 12 -0.29 10.67 3.24
C ALA A 12 1.03 11.34 3.64
N ALA A 13 2.16 10.65 3.40
CA ALA A 13 3.49 11.20 3.68
C ALA A 13 3.83 12.40 2.80
N LEU A 14 3.34 12.49 1.56
CA LEU A 14 3.49 13.69 0.73
C LEU A 14 2.89 14.94 1.39
N GLU A 15 1.83 14.74 2.18
CA GLU A 15 1.16 15.81 2.94
C GLU A 15 1.70 15.94 4.39
N GLY A 16 2.77 15.22 4.73
CA GLY A 16 3.34 15.23 6.08
C GLY A 16 2.49 14.53 7.14
N VAL A 17 1.55 13.68 6.74
CA VAL A 17 0.62 12.98 7.63
C VAL A 17 1.07 11.52 7.85
N PRO A 18 1.39 11.11 9.09
CA PRO A 18 1.76 9.72 9.35
C PRO A 18 0.55 8.79 9.32
N SER A 19 0.72 7.60 8.75
CA SER A 19 -0.20 6.49 8.94
C SER A 19 0.02 5.90 10.32
N VAL A 20 -0.99 5.92 11.18
CA VAL A 20 -0.82 5.59 12.61
C VAL A 20 -1.37 4.22 13.00
N LEU A 21 -2.33 3.69 12.24
CA LEU A 21 -2.96 2.39 12.48
C LEU A 21 -3.27 1.69 11.16
N LEU A 22 -2.98 0.39 11.12
CA LEU A 22 -3.35 -0.50 10.02
C LEU A 22 -4.07 -1.74 10.59
N SER A 23 -5.16 -2.13 9.92
CA SER A 23 -5.82 -3.41 10.16
C SER A 23 -5.89 -4.20 8.87
N GLY A 24 -5.55 -5.49 8.92
CA GLY A 24 -5.54 -6.35 7.74
C GLY A 24 -5.17 -7.78 8.07
N ASP A 25 -4.64 -8.51 7.08
CA ASP A 25 -4.04 -9.81 7.36
C ASP A 25 -2.69 -9.67 8.05
N LYS A 26 -2.23 -10.78 8.65
CA LYS A 26 -1.01 -10.78 9.46
C LYS A 26 0.23 -10.42 8.64
N ALA A 27 0.34 -10.94 7.42
CA ALA A 27 1.50 -10.68 6.56
C ALA A 27 1.58 -9.19 6.19
N LEU A 28 0.46 -8.57 5.81
CA LEU A 28 0.39 -7.13 5.57
C LEU A 28 0.78 -6.32 6.82
N CYS A 29 0.27 -6.71 7.99
CA CYS A 29 0.61 -6.03 9.25
C CYS A 29 2.11 -6.11 9.56
N ASP A 30 2.73 -7.28 9.36
CA ASP A 30 4.15 -7.49 9.62
C ASP A 30 5.02 -6.67 8.65
N GLU A 31 4.75 -6.75 7.34
CA GLU A 31 5.46 -5.99 6.30
C GLU A 31 5.32 -4.46 6.49
N SER A 32 4.13 -4.01 6.86
CA SER A 32 3.86 -2.58 7.05
C SER A 32 4.58 -1.97 8.25
N ARG A 33 4.84 -2.73 9.32
CA ARG A 33 5.65 -2.27 10.46
C ARG A 33 7.12 -2.06 10.10
N GLU A 34 7.64 -2.85 9.15
CA GLU A 34 8.99 -2.63 8.62
C GLU A 34 9.07 -1.34 7.80
N LEU A 35 8.02 -1.05 7.04
CA LEU A 35 7.92 0.16 6.21
C LEU A 35 7.74 1.44 7.03
N VAL A 36 6.90 1.38 8.08
CA VAL A 36 6.55 2.54 8.93
C VAL A 36 6.86 2.21 10.38
N PRO A 37 8.07 2.54 10.88
CA PRO A 37 8.43 2.34 12.28
C PRO A 37 7.46 3.05 13.23
N GLY A 38 6.97 2.32 14.21
CA GLY A 38 5.99 2.81 15.19
C GLY A 38 4.53 2.62 14.77
N LEU A 39 4.25 2.13 13.58
CA LEU A 39 2.89 1.83 13.13
C LEU A 39 2.20 0.82 14.05
N HIS A 40 1.03 1.19 14.58
CA HIS A 40 0.16 0.26 15.29
C HIS A 40 -0.57 -0.65 14.30
N THR A 41 -0.61 -1.95 14.58
CA THR A 41 -1.28 -2.89 13.68
C THR A 41 -2.19 -3.85 14.45
N VAL A 42 -3.34 -4.18 13.84
CA VAL A 42 -4.25 -5.22 14.32
C VAL A 42 -4.51 -6.20 13.20
N TRP A 43 -3.99 -7.41 13.32
CA TRP A 43 -4.30 -8.42 12.33
C TRP A 43 -5.64 -9.09 12.62
N THR A 44 -6.39 -9.36 11.56
CA THR A 44 -7.73 -9.97 11.62
C THR A 44 -7.71 -11.43 11.23
N LYS A 45 -6.77 -11.81 10.34
CA LYS A 45 -6.60 -13.17 9.82
C LYS A 45 -5.13 -13.46 9.54
N ASP A 46 -4.77 -14.73 9.61
CA ASP A 46 -3.45 -15.28 9.25
C ASP A 46 -3.66 -16.39 8.21
N ALA A 47 -3.26 -16.15 6.98
CA ALA A 47 -3.37 -17.11 5.89
C ALA A 47 -2.12 -17.99 5.84
N ARG A 48 -2.30 -19.33 5.88
CA ARG A 48 -1.23 -20.34 5.83
C ARG A 48 -1.56 -21.37 4.76
N GLY A 49 -1.06 -21.13 3.56
CA GLY A 49 -1.40 -21.94 2.39
C GLY A 49 -2.90 -21.84 2.08
N VAL A 50 -3.60 -22.98 2.17
CA VAL A 50 -5.06 -23.04 1.93
C VAL A 50 -5.89 -22.84 3.21
N THR A 51 -5.24 -22.67 4.37
CA THR A 51 -5.90 -22.51 5.66
C THR A 51 -5.85 -21.06 6.11
N VAL A 52 -6.92 -20.59 6.73
CA VAL A 52 -6.99 -19.25 7.31
C VAL A 52 -7.39 -19.35 8.78
N ILE A 53 -6.56 -18.79 9.65
CA ILE A 53 -6.87 -18.60 11.08
C ILE A 53 -7.43 -17.18 11.23
N THR A 54 -8.62 -17.04 11.80
CA THR A 54 -9.25 -15.74 12.02
C THR A 54 -9.48 -15.51 13.50
N LYS A 55 -9.38 -14.26 13.93
CA LYS A 55 -9.91 -13.80 15.21
C LYS A 55 -11.43 -13.63 15.12
N THR A 56 -12.11 -13.70 16.25
CA THR A 56 -13.54 -13.39 16.30
C THR A 56 -13.78 -11.90 16.08
N PRO A 57 -14.94 -11.50 15.52
CA PRO A 57 -15.26 -10.08 15.37
C PRO A 57 -15.26 -9.29 16.68
N ALA A 58 -15.56 -9.92 17.82
CA ALA A 58 -15.53 -9.27 19.13
C ALA A 58 -14.08 -8.93 19.53
N GLU A 59 -13.18 -9.90 19.46
CA GLU A 59 -11.75 -9.70 19.74
C GLU A 59 -11.16 -8.61 18.86
N VAL A 60 -11.44 -8.66 17.55
CA VAL A 60 -10.92 -7.65 16.60
C VAL A 60 -11.39 -6.25 16.95
N ARG A 61 -12.69 -6.08 17.32
CA ARG A 61 -13.22 -4.76 17.69
C ARG A 61 -12.57 -4.21 18.95
N ASP A 62 -12.33 -5.06 19.95
CA ASP A 62 -11.72 -4.63 21.21
C ASP A 62 -10.25 -4.28 21.01
N GLU A 63 -9.50 -5.09 20.25
CA GLU A 63 -8.11 -4.79 19.87
C GLU A 63 -8.02 -3.50 19.03
N LEU A 64 -8.92 -3.31 18.05
CA LEU A 64 -8.93 -2.10 17.23
C LEU A 64 -9.20 -0.84 18.05
N ARG A 65 -10.13 -0.90 19.00
CA ARG A 65 -10.42 0.24 19.89
C ARG A 65 -9.18 0.61 20.71
N ALA A 66 -8.56 -0.37 21.35
CA ALA A 66 -7.36 -0.15 22.15
C ALA A 66 -6.18 0.35 21.30
N ALA A 67 -5.95 -0.26 20.13
CA ALA A 67 -4.90 0.15 19.22
C ALA A 67 -5.13 1.56 18.67
N ALA A 68 -6.37 1.94 18.35
CA ALA A 68 -6.68 3.27 17.85
C ALA A 68 -6.43 4.36 18.90
N GLU A 69 -6.84 4.11 20.16
CA GLU A 69 -6.55 5.03 21.26
C GLU A 69 -5.04 5.22 21.45
N GLN A 70 -4.28 4.14 21.43
CA GLN A 70 -2.82 4.20 21.59
C GLN A 70 -2.16 4.87 20.38
N ALA A 71 -2.55 4.54 19.17
CA ALA A 71 -2.03 5.13 17.94
C ALA A 71 -2.20 6.66 17.90
N VAL A 72 -3.36 7.16 18.36
CA VAL A 72 -3.59 8.61 18.45
C VAL A 72 -2.69 9.27 19.51
N ARG A 73 -2.45 8.61 20.64
CA ARG A 73 -1.52 9.10 21.67
C ARG A 73 -0.08 9.16 21.14
N ASP A 74 0.34 8.12 20.41
CA ASP A 74 1.69 7.94 19.90
C ASP A 74 1.96 8.63 18.57
N ARG A 75 0.97 9.26 17.95
CA ARG A 75 1.02 9.78 16.57
C ARG A 75 2.25 10.64 16.24
N LYS A 76 2.82 11.32 17.23
CA LYS A 76 4.01 12.17 17.06
C LYS A 76 5.33 11.38 16.98
N ASN A 77 5.29 10.12 17.41
CA ASN A 77 6.45 9.22 17.45
C ASN A 77 6.46 8.24 16.26
N ILE A 78 5.42 8.28 15.42
CA ILE A 78 5.29 7.40 14.26
C ILE A 78 5.96 8.07 13.07
N ALA A 79 6.92 7.37 12.47
CA ALA A 79 7.67 7.88 11.34
C ALA A 79 6.81 7.98 10.08
N LEU A 80 7.11 8.95 9.23
CA LEU A 80 6.64 8.92 7.84
C LEU A 80 7.41 7.83 7.07
N PRO A 81 6.77 7.09 6.16
CA PRO A 81 7.51 6.22 5.26
C PRO A 81 8.50 7.05 4.44
N LYS A 82 9.67 6.47 4.22
CA LYS A 82 10.67 7.11 3.36
C LYS A 82 10.15 7.09 1.92
N LEU A 83 10.09 8.24 1.30
CA LEU A 83 9.78 8.38 -0.12
C LEU A 83 11.08 8.30 -0.93
N ASP A 84 11.03 7.61 -2.05
CA ASP A 84 12.16 7.53 -2.98
C ASP A 84 12.22 8.76 -3.89
N GLU A 85 13.38 8.99 -4.49
CA GLU A 85 13.58 10.08 -5.47
C GLU A 85 13.13 9.66 -6.87
N HIS A 86 13.13 8.34 -7.16
CA HIS A 86 12.78 7.77 -8.45
C HIS A 86 11.81 6.61 -8.28
N TYR A 87 10.82 6.54 -9.13
CA TYR A 87 9.79 5.50 -9.13
C TYR A 87 9.71 4.83 -10.49
N GLU A 88 9.66 3.50 -10.48
CA GLU A 88 9.26 2.69 -11.62
C GLU A 88 7.91 2.05 -11.32
N LEU A 89 6.90 2.38 -12.13
CA LEU A 89 5.61 1.72 -12.10
C LEU A 89 5.56 0.70 -13.23
N GLU A 90 5.60 -0.57 -12.89
CA GLU A 90 5.39 -1.68 -13.83
C GLU A 90 4.03 -2.33 -13.55
N ILE A 91 3.19 -2.42 -14.60
CA ILE A 91 1.87 -3.07 -14.52
C ILE A 91 1.84 -4.21 -15.53
N ASN A 92 1.61 -5.42 -15.03
CA ASN A 92 1.40 -6.59 -15.86
C ASN A 92 -0.10 -6.91 -15.91
N PHE A 93 -0.70 -6.81 -17.10
CA PHE A 93 -2.10 -7.11 -17.36
C PHE A 93 -2.28 -8.58 -17.75
N LYS A 94 -3.43 -9.14 -17.42
CA LYS A 94 -3.84 -10.47 -17.93
C LYS A 94 -4.15 -10.44 -19.42
N ASP A 95 -4.60 -9.31 -19.93
CA ASP A 95 -5.01 -9.10 -21.31
C ASP A 95 -4.06 -8.10 -22.01
N HIS A 96 -3.50 -8.51 -23.15
CA HIS A 96 -2.62 -7.71 -23.96
C HIS A 96 -3.31 -6.45 -24.55
N THR A 97 -4.62 -6.49 -24.78
CA THR A 97 -5.35 -5.31 -25.28
C THR A 97 -5.43 -4.21 -24.24
N GLN A 98 -5.49 -4.56 -22.94
CA GLN A 98 -5.42 -3.59 -21.85
C GLN A 98 -4.03 -2.97 -21.79
N ALA A 99 -2.96 -3.76 -21.86
CA ALA A 99 -1.58 -3.23 -21.89
C ALA A 99 -1.38 -2.27 -23.05
N TYR A 100 -1.84 -2.65 -24.25
CA TYR A 100 -1.76 -1.80 -25.43
C TYR A 100 -2.52 -0.48 -25.25
N ARG A 101 -3.77 -0.53 -24.76
CA ARG A 101 -4.53 0.68 -24.46
C ARG A 101 -3.85 1.60 -23.46
N VAL A 102 -3.31 1.03 -22.37
CA VAL A 102 -2.66 1.78 -21.31
C VAL A 102 -1.32 2.36 -21.74
N SER A 103 -0.63 1.75 -22.71
CA SER A 103 0.62 2.30 -23.24
C SER A 103 0.48 3.69 -23.87
N PHE A 104 -0.73 4.13 -24.20
CA PHE A 104 -1.01 5.49 -24.68
C PHE A 104 -1.23 6.51 -23.56
N PHE A 105 -1.26 6.07 -22.29
CA PHE A 105 -1.30 7.02 -21.18
C PHE A 105 0.02 7.81 -21.12
N PRO A 106 -0.02 9.15 -20.93
CA PRO A 106 1.19 9.97 -20.91
C PRO A 106 2.25 9.47 -19.93
N GLY A 107 3.44 9.18 -20.43
CA GLY A 107 4.57 8.65 -19.66
C GLY A 107 4.59 7.11 -19.52
N MET A 108 3.60 6.39 -20.05
CA MET A 108 3.63 4.94 -20.14
C MET A 108 4.31 4.46 -21.40
N GLU A 109 5.08 3.39 -21.27
CA GLU A 109 5.74 2.69 -22.37
C GLU A 109 5.35 1.21 -22.36
N GLN A 110 5.16 0.63 -23.53
CA GLN A 110 4.90 -0.80 -23.63
C GLN A 110 6.21 -1.59 -23.56
N LYS A 111 6.41 -2.34 -22.46
CA LYS A 111 7.60 -3.18 -22.25
C LYS A 111 7.52 -4.50 -23.02
N ASN A 112 6.32 -5.10 -23.06
CA ASN A 112 6.00 -6.32 -23.82
C ASN A 112 4.49 -6.40 -24.07
N ALA A 113 3.98 -7.52 -24.62
CA ALA A 113 2.57 -7.67 -24.97
C ALA A 113 1.60 -7.42 -23.80
N GLN A 114 2.00 -7.70 -22.56
CA GLN A 114 1.11 -7.63 -21.39
C GLN A 114 1.59 -6.62 -20.34
N THR A 115 2.77 -5.99 -20.51
CA THR A 115 3.39 -5.16 -19.50
C THR A 115 3.63 -3.76 -20.02
N VAL A 116 3.26 -2.79 -19.22
CA VAL A 116 3.61 -1.38 -19.40
C VAL A 116 4.49 -0.91 -18.24
N VAL A 117 5.32 0.10 -18.50
CA VAL A 117 6.19 0.71 -17.50
C VAL A 117 6.11 2.24 -17.59
N MET A 118 6.25 2.90 -16.45
CA MET A 118 6.40 4.36 -16.37
C MET A 118 7.52 4.68 -15.38
N HIS A 119 8.39 5.59 -15.74
CA HIS A 119 9.43 6.14 -14.87
C HIS A 119 9.08 7.58 -14.48
N THR A 120 9.21 7.92 -13.22
CA THR A 120 8.92 9.27 -12.72
C THR A 120 9.67 9.54 -11.40
N ASP A 121 9.91 10.81 -11.12
CA ASP A 121 10.51 11.27 -9.86
C ASP A 121 9.44 11.71 -8.84
N LYS A 122 8.15 11.49 -9.14
CA LYS A 122 7.05 11.93 -8.29
C LYS A 122 6.08 10.80 -8.00
N LEU A 123 5.97 10.41 -6.73
CA LEU A 123 4.96 9.45 -6.30
C LEU A 123 3.54 9.83 -6.73
N PHE A 124 3.24 11.14 -6.76
CA PHE A 124 1.92 11.61 -7.21
C PHE A 124 1.60 11.21 -8.65
N ASP A 125 2.61 11.16 -9.55
CA ASP A 125 2.39 10.72 -10.93
C ASP A 125 2.07 9.23 -11.00
N VAL A 126 2.69 8.41 -10.13
CA VAL A 126 2.33 6.99 -9.97
C VAL A 126 0.87 6.84 -9.52
N LEU A 127 0.47 7.57 -8.48
CA LEU A 127 -0.90 7.52 -7.95
C LEU A 127 -1.92 7.97 -9.00
N ARG A 128 -1.61 9.05 -9.74
CA ARG A 128 -2.44 9.55 -10.83
C ARG A 128 -2.56 8.51 -11.96
N ALA A 129 -1.45 7.92 -12.38
CA ALA A 129 -1.48 6.88 -13.40
C ALA A 129 -2.37 5.72 -12.98
N LEU A 130 -2.16 5.16 -11.80
CA LEU A 130 -2.97 4.04 -11.27
C LEU A 130 -4.48 4.37 -11.27
N ARG A 131 -4.85 5.61 -10.93
CA ARG A 131 -6.26 6.04 -10.89
C ARG A 131 -6.95 6.00 -12.26
N PHE A 132 -6.20 6.20 -13.34
CA PHE A 132 -6.76 6.28 -14.70
C PHE A 132 -6.54 5.02 -15.53
N VAL A 133 -5.58 4.18 -15.17
CA VAL A 133 -5.21 2.99 -15.97
C VAL A 133 -5.73 1.67 -15.37
N LEU A 134 -6.08 1.62 -14.09
CA LEU A 134 -6.76 0.50 -13.39
C LEU A 134 -8.22 0.82 -13.17
#